data_e0db12bb4db7a4a9ca2d0af83be8356c
#
_entry.id   e0db12bb4db7a4a9ca2d0af83be8356c
#
_cell.length_a   1.000
_cell.length_b   1.000
_cell.length_c   1.000
_cell.angle_alpha   90.00
_cell.angle_beta   90.00
_cell.angle_gamma   90.00
#
_symmetry.space_group_name_H-M   'P 1'
#
loop_
_entity.id
_entity.type
_entity.pdbx_description
1 polymer ?
#
loop_
_entity_poly.entity_id
_entity_poly.type
_entity_poly.pdbx_seq_one_letter_code
_entity_poly.pdbx_strand_id
1 'polypeptide(L)'
;MYGAYKALGHYPDYWYWILRGRPPRSPHLLKQKVVREYGEKFGLRILVETGTYYGEMVAAMKSRFDRIYSIECVPALAERATRKFARDEHVRIFCGDSRLVMPEVLALLNGPALFWLDAGYYGWVGIRSNEQRLSAELEMILSHPYRHVILLDDARGLTGRDGIPSVGDVKAHVESKFPQRSVEVEFDIMRITLRG
;
A
#
# COMPACT_ATOMS: atom_id res chain seq x y z
N MET A 1 -9.92 -9.76 -24.45
CA MET A 1 -8.60 -10.38 -24.76
C MET A 1 -7.40 -9.61 -24.17
N TYR A 2 -7.46 -8.32 -23.93
CA TYR A 2 -6.33 -7.51 -23.38
C TYR A 2 -5.98 -7.82 -21.90
N GLY A 3 -6.91 -8.33 -21.07
CA GLY A 3 -6.68 -8.64 -19.67
C GLY A 3 -5.89 -9.93 -19.40
N ALA A 4 -6.02 -10.93 -20.27
CA ALA A 4 -5.35 -12.21 -20.09
C ALA A 4 -3.84 -12.16 -20.43
N TYR A 5 -3.46 -11.31 -21.39
CA TYR A 5 -2.05 -11.12 -21.76
C TYR A 5 -1.23 -10.40 -20.67
N LYS A 6 -1.85 -9.50 -19.90
CA LYS A 6 -1.15 -8.84 -18.77
C LYS A 6 -0.93 -9.78 -17.59
N ALA A 7 -1.87 -10.66 -17.29
CA ALA A 7 -1.71 -11.64 -16.22
C ALA A 7 -0.56 -12.64 -16.52
N LEU A 8 -0.40 -13.04 -17.77
CA LEU A 8 0.71 -13.90 -18.22
C LEU A 8 2.07 -13.15 -18.25
N GLY A 9 2.07 -11.84 -18.46
CA GLY A 9 3.29 -11.00 -18.50
C GLY A 9 4.03 -10.89 -17.16
N HIS A 10 3.34 -11.03 -16.03
CA HIS A 10 3.95 -10.95 -14.71
C HIS A 10 4.61 -12.26 -14.21
N TYR A 11 4.24 -13.41 -14.76
CA TYR A 11 4.83 -14.70 -14.39
C TYR A 11 6.30 -14.83 -14.79
N PRO A 12 6.74 -14.46 -15.99
CA PRO A 12 8.16 -14.44 -16.34
C PRO A 12 8.99 -13.55 -15.43
N ASP A 13 8.51 -12.36 -15.07
CA ASP A 13 9.19 -11.42 -14.19
C ASP A 13 9.40 -12.00 -12.78
N TYR A 14 8.42 -12.74 -12.25
CA TYR A 14 8.51 -13.39 -10.96
C TYR A 14 9.56 -14.50 -10.94
N TRP A 15 9.57 -15.38 -11.95
CA TRP A 15 10.56 -16.45 -12.05
C TRP A 15 11.97 -15.92 -12.33
N TYR A 16 12.10 -14.91 -13.17
CA TYR A 16 13.37 -14.23 -13.42
C TYR A 16 13.93 -13.57 -12.15
N TRP A 17 13.07 -12.98 -11.34
CA TRP A 17 13.43 -12.41 -10.05
C TRP A 17 13.94 -13.48 -9.06
N ILE A 18 13.29 -14.64 -9.00
CA ILE A 18 13.75 -15.79 -8.19
C ILE A 18 15.15 -16.26 -8.65
N LEU A 19 15.30 -16.46 -9.96
CA LEU A 19 16.56 -16.94 -10.55
C LEU A 19 17.73 -15.97 -10.34
N ARG A 20 17.46 -14.68 -10.19
CA ARG A 20 18.47 -13.66 -9.87
C ARG A 20 18.78 -13.51 -8.38
N GLY A 21 18.34 -14.41 -7.54
CA GLY A 21 18.58 -14.34 -6.10
C GLY A 21 17.71 -13.31 -5.36
N ARG A 22 16.55 -12.98 -5.91
CA ARG A 22 15.55 -12.08 -5.30
C ARG A 22 16.10 -10.68 -5.01
N PRO A 23 16.59 -9.94 -6.03
CA PRO A 23 17.12 -8.60 -5.84
C PRO A 23 16.06 -7.67 -5.24
N PRO A 24 16.47 -6.57 -4.58
CA PRO A 24 15.54 -5.51 -4.18
C PRO A 24 14.68 -5.06 -5.38
N ARG A 25 13.45 -4.69 -5.18
CA ARG A 25 12.36 -4.45 -6.14
C ARG A 25 11.58 -5.72 -6.44
N SER A 26 10.59 -5.94 -5.62
CA SER A 26 9.67 -7.06 -5.74
C SER A 26 8.79 -6.96 -6.98
N PRO A 27 8.61 -8.06 -7.72
CA PRO A 27 7.67 -8.10 -8.83
C PRO A 27 6.23 -7.92 -8.33
N HIS A 28 5.37 -7.35 -9.19
CA HIS A 28 3.99 -7.04 -8.84
C HIS A 28 3.18 -8.27 -8.36
N LEU A 29 3.43 -9.45 -8.92
CA LEU A 29 2.82 -10.71 -8.45
C LEU A 29 3.18 -11.05 -7.01
N LEU A 30 4.41 -10.77 -6.58
CA LEU A 30 4.80 -10.98 -5.18
C LEU A 30 4.09 -10.00 -4.26
N LYS A 31 4.00 -8.73 -4.65
CA LYS A 31 3.26 -7.70 -3.91
C LYS A 31 1.79 -8.12 -3.72
N GLN A 32 1.11 -8.57 -4.79
CA GLN A 32 -0.24 -9.11 -4.73
C GLN A 32 -0.36 -10.32 -3.81
N LYS A 33 0.61 -11.24 -3.88
CA LYS A 33 0.67 -12.41 -2.99
C LYS A 33 0.76 -11.98 -1.52
N VAL A 34 1.66 -11.04 -1.20
CA VAL A 34 1.84 -10.54 0.17
C VAL A 34 0.57 -9.87 0.69
N VAL A 35 -0.07 -9.00 -0.11
CA VAL A 35 -1.34 -8.34 0.27
C VAL A 35 -2.42 -9.39 0.58
N ARG A 36 -2.57 -10.40 -0.27
CA ARG A 36 -3.53 -11.48 -0.05
C ARG A 36 -3.22 -12.27 1.22
N GLU A 37 -1.97 -12.71 1.40
CA GLU A 37 -1.56 -13.51 2.56
C GLU A 37 -1.76 -12.76 3.88
N TYR A 38 -1.48 -11.45 3.90
CA TYR A 38 -1.71 -10.65 5.10
C TYR A 38 -3.20 -10.39 5.36
N GLY A 39 -4.00 -10.19 4.33
CA GLY A 39 -5.45 -10.15 4.45
C GLY A 39 -6.02 -11.43 5.08
N GLU A 40 -5.60 -12.59 4.58
CA GLU A 40 -6.01 -13.90 5.09
C GLU A 40 -5.48 -14.16 6.50
N LYS A 41 -4.18 -13.94 6.75
CA LYS A 41 -3.51 -14.17 8.03
C LYS A 41 -4.16 -13.40 9.20
N PHE A 42 -4.57 -12.17 8.95
CA PHE A 42 -5.15 -11.29 9.97
C PHE A 42 -6.68 -11.19 9.88
N GLY A 43 -7.33 -11.96 9.01
CA GLY A 43 -8.79 -11.96 8.84
C GLY A 43 -9.36 -10.61 8.39
N LEU A 44 -8.57 -9.83 7.62
CA LEU A 44 -8.93 -8.47 7.21
C LEU A 44 -9.82 -8.49 5.98
N ARG A 45 -10.94 -7.80 6.05
CA ARG A 45 -11.94 -7.75 4.98
C ARG A 45 -12.02 -6.41 4.26
N ILE A 46 -11.25 -5.41 4.74
CA ILE A 46 -11.15 -4.07 4.16
C ILE A 46 -9.73 -3.85 3.69
N LEU A 47 -9.55 -3.43 2.44
CA LEU A 47 -8.28 -2.98 1.87
C LEU A 47 -8.33 -1.47 1.64
N VAL A 48 -7.30 -0.77 2.09
CA VAL A 48 -7.05 0.63 1.76
C VAL A 48 -5.74 0.73 1.00
N GLU A 49 -5.76 1.31 -0.19
CA GLU A 49 -4.58 1.46 -1.05
C GLU A 49 -4.29 2.94 -1.30
N THR A 50 -3.01 3.32 -1.29
CA THR A 50 -2.55 4.60 -1.86
C THR A 50 -1.72 4.33 -3.11
N GLY A 51 -2.00 5.07 -4.20
CA GLY A 51 -1.38 4.86 -5.51
C GLY A 51 -2.15 3.83 -6.36
N THR A 52 -3.39 4.15 -6.73
CA THR A 52 -4.21 3.26 -7.60
C THR A 52 -3.57 2.97 -8.94
N TYR A 53 -2.92 3.96 -9.55
CA TYR A 53 -2.30 3.88 -10.88
C TYR A 53 -3.26 3.27 -11.92
N TYR A 54 -2.94 2.12 -12.52
CA TYR A 54 -3.84 1.41 -13.44
C TYR A 54 -4.82 0.45 -12.74
N GLY A 55 -4.85 0.43 -11.41
CA GLY A 55 -5.74 -0.39 -10.59
C GLY A 55 -5.46 -1.89 -10.72
N GLU A 56 -4.19 -2.29 -10.79
CA GLU A 56 -3.83 -3.70 -10.92
C GLU A 56 -3.93 -4.43 -9.57
N MET A 57 -3.56 -3.76 -8.46
CA MET A 57 -3.72 -4.31 -7.13
C MET A 57 -5.22 -4.42 -6.76
N VAL A 58 -6.01 -3.37 -6.99
CA VAL A 58 -7.47 -3.40 -6.81
C VAL A 58 -8.09 -4.57 -7.59
N ALA A 59 -7.72 -4.71 -8.88
CA ALA A 59 -8.26 -5.79 -9.73
C ALA A 59 -7.90 -7.19 -9.21
N ALA A 60 -6.70 -7.36 -8.66
CA ALA A 60 -6.25 -8.63 -8.10
C ALA A 60 -6.93 -8.96 -6.76
N MET A 61 -7.30 -7.94 -5.99
CA MET A 61 -7.82 -8.07 -4.62
C MET A 61 -9.35 -7.98 -4.52
N LYS A 62 -10.07 -7.48 -5.53
CA LYS A 62 -11.51 -7.23 -5.44
C LYS A 62 -12.38 -8.45 -5.12
N SER A 63 -11.92 -9.66 -5.39
CA SER A 63 -12.62 -10.90 -5.01
C SER A 63 -12.27 -11.40 -3.60
N ARG A 64 -11.38 -10.72 -2.89
CA ARG A 64 -10.83 -11.15 -1.59
C ARG A 64 -11.27 -10.27 -0.43
N PHE A 65 -11.55 -8.99 -0.72
CA PHE A 65 -11.96 -8.01 0.26
C PHE A 65 -13.41 -7.61 0.04
N ASP A 66 -14.14 -7.39 1.15
CA ASP A 66 -15.55 -6.96 1.12
C ASP A 66 -15.67 -5.47 0.81
N ARG A 67 -14.61 -4.70 1.07
CA ARG A 67 -14.49 -3.28 0.76
C ARG A 67 -13.08 -2.95 0.32
N ILE A 68 -12.96 -2.15 -0.73
CA ILE A 68 -11.68 -1.59 -1.18
C ILE A 68 -11.84 -0.09 -1.36
N TYR A 69 -10.96 0.65 -0.69
CA TYR A 69 -10.80 2.08 -0.84
C TYR A 69 -9.42 2.34 -1.44
N SER A 70 -9.35 3.00 -2.60
CA SER A 70 -8.08 3.27 -3.26
C SER A 70 -7.98 4.75 -3.59
N ILE A 71 -6.83 5.36 -3.27
CA ILE A 71 -6.57 6.79 -3.40
C ILE A 71 -5.57 7.03 -4.52
N GLU A 72 -5.91 7.92 -5.47
CA GLU A 72 -5.08 8.30 -6.61
C GLU A 72 -4.98 9.81 -6.72
N CYS A 73 -3.74 10.32 -6.74
CA CYS A 73 -3.53 11.77 -6.79
C CYS A 73 -3.64 12.36 -8.21
N VAL A 74 -3.49 11.54 -9.25
CA VAL A 74 -3.58 11.99 -10.65
C VAL A 74 -5.03 11.89 -11.13
N PRO A 75 -5.73 13.02 -11.41
CA PRO A 75 -7.16 12.99 -11.73
C PRO A 75 -7.52 12.07 -12.90
N ALA A 76 -6.71 12.07 -13.96
CA ALA A 76 -6.94 11.23 -15.14
C ALA A 76 -6.85 9.71 -14.82
N LEU A 77 -5.94 9.32 -13.91
CA LEU A 77 -5.82 7.94 -13.46
C LEU A 77 -6.96 7.56 -12.51
N ALA A 78 -7.33 8.46 -11.60
CA ALA A 78 -8.47 8.27 -10.70
C ALA A 78 -9.79 8.09 -11.49
N GLU A 79 -10.04 8.94 -12.48
CA GLU A 79 -11.21 8.83 -13.36
C GLU A 79 -11.20 7.50 -14.14
N ARG A 80 -10.06 7.11 -14.69
CA ARG A 80 -9.90 5.83 -15.39
C ARG A 80 -10.19 4.65 -14.46
N ALA A 81 -9.68 4.67 -13.23
CA ALA A 81 -9.91 3.62 -12.26
C ALA A 81 -11.39 3.57 -11.83
N THR A 82 -12.02 4.72 -11.60
CA THR A 82 -13.44 4.82 -11.31
C THR A 82 -14.29 4.17 -12.41
N ARG A 83 -14.00 4.47 -13.68
CA ARG A 83 -14.68 3.81 -14.82
C ARG A 83 -14.40 2.31 -14.88
N LYS A 84 -13.15 1.88 -14.60
CA LYS A 84 -12.76 0.47 -14.62
C LYS A 84 -13.54 -0.36 -13.60
N PHE A 85 -13.78 0.19 -12.42
CA PHE A 85 -14.44 -0.50 -11.31
C PHE A 85 -15.90 -0.08 -11.09
N ALA A 86 -16.53 0.60 -12.06
CA ALA A 86 -17.90 1.10 -11.93
C ALA A 86 -18.98 0.03 -11.64
N ARG A 87 -18.68 -1.25 -11.91
CA ARG A 87 -19.56 -2.39 -11.62
C ARG A 87 -19.24 -3.11 -10.31
N ASP A 88 -18.14 -2.74 -9.67
CA ASP A 88 -17.66 -3.35 -8.42
C ASP A 88 -18.06 -2.44 -7.25
N GLU A 89 -19.33 -2.50 -6.80
CA GLU A 89 -19.93 -1.58 -5.80
C GLU A 89 -19.16 -1.51 -4.47
N HIS A 90 -18.38 -2.53 -4.16
CA HIS A 90 -17.53 -2.57 -2.97
C HIS A 90 -16.16 -1.90 -3.16
N VAL A 91 -15.87 -1.40 -4.37
CA VAL A 91 -14.62 -0.66 -4.70
C VAL A 91 -14.94 0.81 -4.85
N ARG A 92 -14.28 1.66 -4.07
CA ARG A 92 -14.39 3.12 -4.18
C ARG A 92 -13.02 3.74 -4.44
N ILE A 93 -12.94 4.54 -5.50
CA ILE A 93 -11.75 5.29 -5.86
C ILE A 93 -11.90 6.73 -5.39
N PHE A 94 -10.87 7.25 -4.73
CA PHE A 94 -10.79 8.64 -4.27
C PHE A 94 -9.73 9.37 -5.10
N CYS A 95 -10.05 10.57 -5.55
CA CYS A 95 -9.12 11.43 -6.27
C CYS A 95 -8.55 12.48 -5.32
N GLY A 96 -7.24 12.49 -5.12
CA GLY A 96 -6.57 13.51 -4.32
C GLY A 96 -5.26 13.04 -3.68
N ASP A 97 -4.63 13.97 -2.97
CA ASP A 97 -3.46 13.67 -2.14
C ASP A 97 -3.88 12.79 -0.96
N SER A 98 -3.22 11.65 -0.79
CA SER A 98 -3.55 10.68 0.26
C SER A 98 -3.56 11.29 1.66
N ARG A 99 -2.71 12.28 1.96
CA ARG A 99 -2.71 12.98 3.27
C ARG A 99 -4.00 13.74 3.54
N LEU A 100 -4.61 14.29 2.48
CA LEU A 100 -5.85 15.06 2.59
C LEU A 100 -7.10 14.17 2.53
N VAL A 101 -7.00 13.05 1.81
CA VAL A 101 -8.11 12.11 1.60
C VAL A 101 -8.17 11.04 2.69
N MET A 102 -7.04 10.68 3.30
CA MET A 102 -6.96 9.62 4.31
C MET A 102 -7.96 9.81 5.48
N PRO A 103 -8.17 11.01 6.04
CA PRO A 103 -9.17 11.20 7.10
C PRO A 103 -10.60 10.81 6.67
N GLU A 104 -10.99 11.11 5.41
CA GLU A 104 -12.29 10.70 4.86
C GLU A 104 -12.36 9.17 4.77
N VAL A 105 -11.31 8.51 4.27
CA VAL A 105 -11.26 7.05 4.16
C VAL A 105 -11.32 6.39 5.54
N LEU A 106 -10.55 6.89 6.51
CA LEU A 106 -10.54 6.37 7.87
C LEU A 106 -11.92 6.47 8.53
N ALA A 107 -12.66 7.56 8.30
CA ALA A 107 -14.02 7.74 8.82
C ALA A 107 -15.04 6.73 8.25
N LEU A 108 -14.77 6.11 7.12
CA LEU A 108 -15.62 5.07 6.50
C LEU A 108 -15.34 3.66 7.06
N LEU A 109 -14.26 3.48 7.81
CA LEU A 109 -13.88 2.17 8.32
C LEU A 109 -14.76 1.78 9.51
N ASN A 110 -15.32 0.59 9.44
CA ASN A 110 -16.13 -0.02 10.50
C ASN A 110 -15.43 -1.23 11.15
N GLY A 111 -14.13 -1.39 10.92
CA GLY A 111 -13.31 -2.49 11.46
C GLY A 111 -11.84 -2.36 11.04
N PRO A 112 -11.00 -3.32 11.45
CA PRO A 112 -9.60 -3.33 11.07
C PRO A 112 -9.46 -3.53 9.56
N ALA A 113 -8.48 -2.84 8.97
CA ALA A 113 -8.18 -2.85 7.54
C ALA A 113 -6.72 -3.21 7.27
N LEU A 114 -6.44 -3.72 6.10
CA LEU A 114 -5.12 -3.81 5.53
C LEU A 114 -4.84 -2.55 4.72
N PHE A 115 -3.75 -1.87 5.04
CA PHE A 115 -3.26 -0.73 4.27
C PHE A 115 -2.12 -1.18 3.36
N TRP A 116 -2.24 -0.88 2.07
CA TRP A 116 -1.20 -1.02 1.06
C TRP A 116 -0.77 0.39 0.63
N LEU A 117 0.39 0.82 1.08
CA LEU A 117 0.91 2.15 0.83
C LEU A 117 1.96 2.10 -0.30
N ASP A 118 1.55 2.48 -1.51
CA ASP A 118 2.38 2.47 -2.74
C ASP A 118 2.29 3.82 -3.50
N ALA A 119 2.12 4.93 -2.80
CA ALA A 119 1.91 6.25 -3.40
C ALA A 119 3.19 6.92 -3.94
N GLY A 120 4.17 6.14 -4.40
CA GLY A 120 5.36 6.67 -5.08
C GLY A 120 6.07 7.76 -4.28
N TYR A 121 6.63 7.44 -3.13
CA TYR A 121 7.36 8.39 -2.26
C TYR A 121 8.58 9.03 -2.93
N TYR A 122 8.91 8.59 -4.14
CA TYR A 122 10.12 8.95 -4.88
C TYR A 122 9.79 9.65 -6.19
N GLY A 123 9.79 10.97 -6.20
CA GLY A 123 10.03 11.69 -7.43
C GLY A 123 8.90 12.49 -8.08
N TRP A 124 7.85 12.89 -7.39
CA TRP A 124 6.97 13.93 -7.94
C TRP A 124 7.54 15.31 -7.62
N VAL A 125 7.96 15.99 -8.70
CA VAL A 125 8.46 17.35 -8.71
C VAL A 125 7.44 18.27 -8.04
N GLY A 126 7.84 18.88 -6.91
CA GLY A 126 7.09 19.97 -6.28
C GLY A 126 6.60 19.75 -4.86
N ILE A 127 6.61 18.53 -4.29
CA ILE A 127 6.23 18.31 -2.89
C ILE A 127 7.51 18.17 -2.05
N ARG A 128 7.87 19.25 -1.35
CA ARG A 128 8.96 19.24 -0.36
C ARG A 128 8.58 18.29 0.78
N SER A 129 9.50 17.39 1.12
CA SER A 129 9.56 16.45 2.25
C SER A 129 8.66 15.21 2.17
N ASN A 130 9.19 14.15 1.56
CA ASN A 130 8.64 12.78 1.64
C ASN A 130 8.56 12.27 3.09
N GLU A 131 9.45 12.74 3.98
CA GLU A 131 9.45 12.40 5.41
C GLU A 131 8.16 12.81 6.11
N GLN A 132 7.72 14.05 5.93
CA GLN A 132 6.48 14.55 6.54
C GLN A 132 5.24 13.86 6.00
N ARG A 133 5.29 13.40 4.74
CA ARG A 133 4.16 12.71 4.11
C ARG A 133 3.96 11.31 4.70
N LEU A 134 5.01 10.49 4.69
CA LEU A 134 4.95 9.14 5.23
C LEU A 134 4.62 9.15 6.72
N SER A 135 5.27 10.04 7.49
CA SER A 135 5.01 10.16 8.93
C SER A 135 3.57 10.56 9.20
N ALA A 136 2.99 11.51 8.46
CA ALA A 136 1.61 11.94 8.63
C ALA A 136 0.60 10.81 8.31
N GLU A 137 0.79 10.08 7.22
CA GLU A 137 -0.07 8.95 6.86
C GLU A 137 0.02 7.83 7.90
N LEU A 138 1.23 7.44 8.32
CA LEU A 138 1.41 6.41 9.34
C LEU A 138 0.80 6.82 10.68
N GLU A 139 0.97 8.09 11.09
CA GLU A 139 0.38 8.62 12.32
C GLU A 139 -1.15 8.55 12.30
N MET A 140 -1.79 8.97 11.22
CA MET A 140 -3.24 8.90 11.08
C MET A 140 -3.74 7.46 11.18
N ILE A 141 -3.08 6.52 10.46
CA ILE A 141 -3.50 5.12 10.42
C ILE A 141 -3.25 4.43 11.78
N LEU A 142 -2.08 4.65 12.39
CA LEU A 142 -1.69 3.99 13.63
C LEU A 142 -2.42 4.55 14.87
N SER A 143 -2.87 5.81 14.81
CA SER A 143 -3.67 6.45 15.88
C SER A 143 -5.16 6.12 15.76
N HIS A 144 -5.60 5.47 14.67
CA HIS A 144 -7.00 5.09 14.51
C HIS A 144 -7.42 4.02 15.54
N PRO A 145 -8.69 4.01 16.03
CA PRO A 145 -9.16 3.08 17.04
C PRO A 145 -9.02 1.60 16.66
N TYR A 146 -9.11 1.28 15.38
CA TYR A 146 -8.94 -0.11 14.94
C TYR A 146 -7.47 -0.48 14.74
N ARG A 147 -7.19 -1.78 14.98
CA ARG A 147 -5.83 -2.33 14.86
C ARG A 147 -5.52 -2.73 13.43
N HIS A 148 -5.21 -1.75 12.59
CA HIS A 148 -4.85 -1.97 11.19
C HIS A 148 -3.52 -2.70 11.03
N VAL A 149 -3.35 -3.36 9.88
CA VAL A 149 -2.07 -3.87 9.38
C VAL A 149 -1.63 -2.97 8.23
N ILE A 150 -0.34 -2.60 8.18
CA ILE A 150 0.20 -1.73 7.16
C ILE A 150 1.31 -2.44 6.41
N LEU A 151 1.23 -2.43 5.10
CA LEU A 151 2.25 -2.87 4.17
C LEU A 151 2.69 -1.64 3.35
N LEU A 152 3.94 -1.22 3.53
CA LEU A 152 4.53 -0.11 2.80
C LEU A 152 5.47 -0.66 1.73
N ASP A 153 5.19 -0.35 0.48
CA ASP A 153 6.01 -0.77 -0.66
C ASP A 153 7.29 0.05 -0.81
N ASP A 154 8.20 -0.47 -1.61
CA ASP A 154 9.47 0.16 -1.98
C ASP A 154 10.31 0.62 -0.76
N ALA A 155 10.42 -0.24 0.28
CA ALA A 155 11.19 0.06 1.50
C ALA A 155 12.65 0.43 1.23
N ARG A 156 13.26 -0.02 0.09
CA ARG A 156 14.60 0.38 -0.37
C ARG A 156 14.75 1.89 -0.55
N GLY A 157 13.65 2.57 -0.75
CA GLY A 157 13.66 3.99 -0.94
C GLY A 157 13.72 4.78 0.36
N LEU A 158 13.58 4.15 1.51
CA LEU A 158 13.83 4.74 2.82
C LEU A 158 15.33 4.83 3.06
N THR A 159 15.96 5.83 2.45
CA THR A 159 17.44 5.91 2.31
C THR A 159 18.16 6.56 3.48
N GLY A 160 17.46 7.27 4.36
CA GLY A 160 18.05 8.11 5.41
C GLY A 160 18.78 9.34 4.87
N ARG A 161 18.50 9.77 3.62
CA ARG A 161 19.19 10.89 2.95
C ARG A 161 18.15 11.84 2.34
N ASP A 162 18.58 13.09 2.12
CA ASP A 162 17.79 14.12 1.44
C ASP A 162 16.39 14.34 2.04
N GLY A 163 16.27 14.22 3.37
CA GLY A 163 15.00 14.36 4.09
C GLY A 163 14.07 13.14 3.96
N ILE A 164 14.58 12.01 3.48
CA ILE A 164 13.86 10.74 3.46
C ILE A 164 14.30 9.93 4.68
N PRO A 165 13.39 9.44 5.55
CA PRO A 165 13.78 8.63 6.70
C PRO A 165 14.41 7.30 6.24
N SER A 166 15.29 6.75 7.05
CA SER A 166 15.75 5.37 6.86
C SER A 166 14.69 4.37 7.34
N VAL A 167 14.83 3.10 6.94
CA VAL A 167 14.04 1.99 7.52
C VAL A 167 14.16 1.97 9.04
N GLY A 168 15.38 2.23 9.57
CA GLY A 168 15.65 2.29 11.01
C GLY A 168 14.89 3.43 11.70
N ASP A 169 14.83 4.61 11.08
CA ASP A 169 14.12 5.78 11.63
C ASP A 169 12.60 5.51 11.71
N VAL A 170 12.02 4.98 10.63
CA VAL A 170 10.59 4.61 10.62
C VAL A 170 10.29 3.55 11.66
N LYS A 171 11.14 2.53 11.76
CA LYS A 171 10.98 1.47 12.77
C LYS A 171 11.07 2.04 14.19
N ALA A 172 12.10 2.82 14.49
CA ALA A 172 12.28 3.43 15.81
C ALA A 172 11.10 4.35 16.17
N HIS A 173 10.63 5.16 15.22
CA HIS A 173 9.47 6.03 15.41
C HIS A 173 8.21 5.23 15.74
N VAL A 174 7.88 4.23 14.91
CA VAL A 174 6.68 3.40 15.10
C VAL A 174 6.75 2.63 16.42
N GLU A 175 7.85 1.95 16.71
CA GLU A 175 7.96 1.11 17.91
C GLU A 175 8.04 1.92 19.22
N SER A 176 8.58 3.15 19.17
CA SER A 176 8.61 4.05 20.35
C SER A 176 7.23 4.65 20.65
N LYS A 177 6.50 5.08 19.63
CA LYS A 177 5.20 5.74 19.80
C LYS A 177 4.04 4.74 19.90
N PHE A 178 4.18 3.58 19.28
CA PHE A 178 3.18 2.51 19.27
C PHE A 178 3.83 1.18 19.69
N PRO A 179 4.19 1.00 20.98
CA PRO A 179 5.00 -0.14 21.46
C PRO A 179 4.35 -1.51 21.23
N GLN A 180 3.04 -1.54 20.99
CA GLN A 180 2.29 -2.76 20.60
C GLN A 180 2.51 -3.15 19.14
N ARG A 181 3.26 -2.37 18.37
CA ARG A 181 3.54 -2.64 16.95
C ARG A 181 4.90 -3.29 16.77
N SER A 182 5.01 -4.11 15.73
CA SER A 182 6.25 -4.69 15.21
C SER A 182 6.48 -4.20 13.80
N VAL A 183 7.73 -3.87 13.46
CA VAL A 183 8.13 -3.43 12.13
C VAL A 183 9.19 -4.37 11.57
N GLU A 184 8.89 -4.99 10.45
CA GLU A 184 9.77 -5.90 9.73
C GLU A 184 9.86 -5.49 8.26
N VAL A 185 10.98 -5.79 7.60
CA VAL A 185 11.13 -5.59 6.16
C VAL A 185 11.56 -6.88 5.50
N GLU A 186 10.79 -7.30 4.51
CA GLU A 186 11.11 -8.46 3.70
C GLU A 186 10.62 -8.22 2.26
N PHE A 187 11.40 -8.64 1.26
CA PHE A 187 11.07 -8.44 -0.14
C PHE A 187 10.70 -6.99 -0.50
N ASP A 188 11.48 -6.04 0.04
CA ASP A 188 11.28 -4.61 -0.23
C ASP A 188 9.92 -4.04 0.25
N ILE A 189 9.23 -4.77 1.12
CA ILE A 189 7.97 -4.36 1.73
C ILE A 189 8.16 -4.23 3.23
N MET A 190 7.91 -3.04 3.79
CA MET A 190 7.85 -2.86 5.23
C MET A 190 6.47 -3.29 5.74
N ARG A 191 6.47 -4.08 6.79
CA ARG A 191 5.29 -4.65 7.43
C ARG A 191 5.15 -4.09 8.84
N ILE A 192 4.06 -3.42 9.12
CA ILE A 192 3.74 -2.91 10.45
C ILE A 192 2.51 -3.67 10.96
N THR A 193 2.77 -4.55 11.93
CA THR A 193 1.74 -5.44 12.48
C THR A 193 1.64 -5.28 14.00
N LEU A 194 0.71 -5.97 14.62
CA LEU A 194 0.70 -6.10 16.08
C LEU A 194 1.80 -7.07 16.51
N ARG A 195 2.42 -6.78 17.64
CA ARG A 195 3.24 -7.78 18.33
C ARG A 195 2.33 -8.91 18.81
N GLY A 196 2.74 -10.15 18.51
CA GLY A 196 2.06 -11.34 19.01
C GLY A 196 2.29 -11.53 20.52
#